data_01cf1bdd1deaf26c59205a8cc567881e
#
_entry.id   01cf1bdd1deaf26c59205a8cc567881e
#
_cell.length_a   1.000
_cell.length_b   1.000
_cell.length_c   1.000
_cell.angle_alpha   90.00
_cell.angle_beta   90.00
_cell.angle_gamma   90.00
#
_symmetry.space_group_name_H-M   'P 1'
#
loop_
_entity.id
_entity.type
_entity.pdbx_description
1 polymer ?
#
loop_
_entity_poly.entity_id
_entity_poly.type
_entity_poly.pdbx_seq_one_letter_code
_entity_poly.pdbx_strand_id
1 'polypeptide(L)'
;PIEDPANDTVDFPKRTSPARGYELLFQPEVVRIYISLLKESKTPAILEASAGAIQNLCAGRWTYGRYIRSALRQEKALSAIADLLTNEHERVVKAASGALRNLAVDARNKELIGKHAIPNLVKNLPGGQQNSSWNFSEDTVISILNTINEVIAENLEAAKKLRETQGIEKLVLINKSGNRSEKEVRAAALVLQTIWGYKELRKPLEKEGWKKSDFQVNLNNASRSQSSHSYDDSTLPLIDRNQKSDKKPDREEIQMSNMGSNTKSLDNNYSTPNERGDHNRTLDRSGDLGDMEPLKGTTPLMKI
;
A
#
# COMPACT_ATOMS: atom_id res chain seq x y z
N PRO A 1 -15.44 -27.24 -6.21
CA PRO A 1 -16.56 -26.50 -6.74
C PRO A 1 -16.02 -25.15 -7.19
N ILE A 2 -16.14 -24.87 -8.48
CA ILE A 2 -15.83 -23.57 -9.08
C ILE A 2 -16.94 -22.66 -8.56
N GLU A 3 -16.63 -21.79 -7.62
CA GLU A 3 -17.55 -20.75 -7.15
C GLU A 3 -17.85 -19.81 -8.31
N ASP A 4 -19.13 -19.60 -8.57
CA ASP A 4 -19.66 -18.77 -9.62
C ASP A 4 -19.11 -17.32 -9.49
N PRO A 5 -18.47 -16.76 -10.55
CA PRO A 5 -17.94 -15.40 -10.50
C PRO A 5 -19.01 -14.32 -10.22
N ALA A 6 -20.29 -14.65 -10.39
CA ALA A 6 -21.39 -13.73 -10.07
C ALA A 6 -21.59 -13.52 -8.54
N ASN A 7 -21.05 -14.40 -7.70
CA ASN A 7 -21.23 -14.36 -6.23
C ASN A 7 -20.05 -13.71 -5.48
N ASP A 8 -19.20 -12.99 -6.20
CA ASP A 8 -17.97 -12.41 -5.66
C ASP A 8 -18.14 -11.00 -5.05
N THR A 9 -19.34 -10.51 -4.96
CA THR A 9 -19.61 -9.19 -4.42
C THR A 9 -19.70 -9.24 -2.90
N VAL A 10 -18.77 -8.60 -2.23
CA VAL A 10 -18.94 -8.23 -0.83
C VAL A 10 -19.83 -7.00 -0.81
N ASP A 11 -21.06 -7.17 -0.36
CA ASP A 11 -22.00 -6.06 -0.24
C ASP A 11 -21.47 -4.99 0.72
N PHE A 12 -21.81 -3.73 0.40
CA PHE A 12 -21.59 -2.65 1.35
C PHE A 12 -22.32 -2.96 2.66
N PRO A 13 -21.69 -2.78 3.84
CA PRO A 13 -22.31 -3.10 5.12
C PRO A 13 -23.66 -2.37 5.30
N LYS A 14 -24.72 -3.16 5.46
CA LYS A 14 -26.08 -2.61 5.68
C LYS A 14 -26.16 -1.87 7.02
N ARG A 15 -26.80 -0.71 7.01
CA ARG A 15 -26.94 0.15 8.17
C ARG A 15 -28.39 0.56 8.37
N THR A 16 -28.74 0.77 9.63
CA THR A 16 -30.06 1.29 10.05
C THR A 16 -30.02 2.80 10.30
N SER A 17 -28.82 3.39 10.39
CA SER A 17 -28.59 4.82 10.63
C SER A 17 -27.61 5.40 9.60
N PRO A 18 -27.65 6.70 9.31
CA PRO A 18 -26.68 7.37 8.44
C PRO A 18 -25.24 7.18 8.93
N ALA A 19 -24.30 7.04 7.96
CA ALA A 19 -22.88 6.95 8.25
C ALA A 19 -22.39 8.23 8.97
N ARG A 20 -21.48 8.06 9.95
CA ARG A 20 -20.90 9.17 10.71
C ARG A 20 -19.41 8.96 10.93
N GLY A 21 -18.68 10.09 11.08
CA GLY A 21 -17.25 10.05 11.38
C GLY A 21 -16.45 9.28 10.34
N TYR A 22 -15.60 8.36 10.79
CA TYR A 22 -14.70 7.57 9.93
C TYR A 22 -15.44 6.68 8.91
N GLU A 23 -16.69 6.28 9.19
CA GLU A 23 -17.49 5.45 8.29
C GLU A 23 -17.78 6.15 6.94
N LEU A 24 -17.75 7.49 6.93
CA LEU A 24 -17.89 8.27 5.71
C LEU A 24 -16.79 7.98 4.70
N LEU A 25 -15.58 7.61 5.15
CA LEU A 25 -14.45 7.32 4.29
C LEU A 25 -14.62 6.03 3.48
N PHE A 26 -15.52 5.14 3.91
CA PHE A 26 -15.76 3.85 3.26
C PHE A 26 -16.96 3.87 2.32
N GLN A 27 -17.63 5.01 2.17
CA GLN A 27 -18.80 5.11 1.28
C GLN A 27 -18.39 4.88 -0.17
N PRO A 28 -19.24 4.22 -1.00
CA PRO A 28 -18.93 3.91 -2.38
C PRO A 28 -18.50 5.12 -3.21
N GLU A 29 -19.14 6.27 -2.98
CA GLU A 29 -18.82 7.53 -3.66
C GLU A 29 -17.41 8.01 -3.33
N VAL A 30 -17.00 7.89 -2.07
CA VAL A 30 -15.66 8.30 -1.62
C VAL A 30 -14.59 7.36 -2.18
N VAL A 31 -14.87 6.05 -2.21
CA VAL A 31 -13.96 5.05 -2.82
C VAL A 31 -13.73 5.37 -4.30
N ARG A 32 -14.77 5.74 -5.04
CA ARG A 32 -14.64 6.16 -6.45
C ARG A 32 -13.80 7.40 -6.62
N ILE A 33 -13.88 8.37 -5.69
CA ILE A 33 -12.99 9.55 -5.70
C ILE A 33 -11.53 9.11 -5.60
N TYR A 34 -11.16 8.25 -4.66
CA TYR A 34 -9.79 7.75 -4.55
C TYR A 34 -9.33 7.06 -5.84
N ILE A 35 -10.20 6.25 -6.45
CA ILE A 35 -9.89 5.54 -7.71
C ILE A 35 -9.68 6.55 -8.86
N SER A 36 -10.54 7.56 -8.99
CA SER A 36 -10.36 8.64 -9.97
C SER A 36 -9.04 9.36 -9.78
N LEU A 37 -8.69 9.73 -8.55
CA LEU A 37 -7.43 10.41 -8.25
C LEU A 37 -6.21 9.56 -8.64
N LEU A 38 -6.25 8.23 -8.39
CA LEU A 38 -5.18 7.32 -8.79
C LEU A 38 -5.02 7.20 -10.30
N LYS A 39 -6.12 7.25 -11.06
CA LYS A 39 -6.12 7.10 -12.51
C LYS A 39 -5.80 8.39 -13.26
N GLU A 40 -6.22 9.52 -12.74
CA GLU A 40 -6.26 10.80 -13.47
C GLU A 40 -5.20 11.79 -13.00
N SER A 41 -4.83 11.77 -11.72
CA SER A 41 -3.87 12.73 -11.17
C SER A 41 -2.46 12.50 -11.72
N LYS A 42 -1.75 13.61 -11.95
CA LYS A 42 -0.32 13.64 -12.26
C LYS A 42 0.52 14.17 -11.10
N THR A 43 -0.13 14.60 -10.02
CA THR A 43 0.54 15.20 -8.87
C THR A 43 1.00 14.11 -7.89
N PRO A 44 2.31 13.97 -7.63
CA PRO A 44 2.83 12.91 -6.77
C PRO A 44 2.23 12.90 -5.38
N ALA A 45 2.02 14.07 -4.76
CA ALA A 45 1.41 14.17 -3.44
C ALA A 45 -0.03 13.65 -3.41
N ILE A 46 -0.81 13.86 -4.47
CA ILE A 46 -2.18 13.34 -4.59
C ILE A 46 -2.15 11.82 -4.78
N LEU A 47 -1.25 11.31 -5.62
CA LEU A 47 -1.08 9.87 -5.84
C LEU A 47 -0.63 9.16 -4.56
N GLU A 48 0.35 9.72 -3.83
CA GLU A 48 0.80 9.22 -2.52
C GLU A 48 -0.36 9.18 -1.53
N ALA A 49 -1.08 10.29 -1.36
CA ALA A 49 -2.18 10.39 -0.42
C ALA A 49 -3.33 9.42 -0.76
N SER A 50 -3.69 9.30 -2.03
CA SER A 50 -4.76 8.41 -2.48
C SER A 50 -4.39 6.93 -2.31
N ALA A 51 -3.15 6.54 -2.65
CA ALA A 51 -2.65 5.19 -2.44
C ALA A 51 -2.54 4.87 -0.94
N GLY A 52 -2.07 5.82 -0.12
CA GLY A 52 -2.01 5.69 1.33
C GLY A 52 -3.39 5.56 1.98
N ALA A 53 -4.38 6.32 1.51
CA ALA A 53 -5.76 6.17 1.94
C ALA A 53 -6.29 4.76 1.65
N ILE A 54 -6.10 4.26 0.43
CA ILE A 54 -6.49 2.90 0.06
C ILE A 54 -5.76 1.86 0.91
N GLN A 55 -4.45 2.01 1.15
CA GLN A 55 -3.69 1.13 2.02
C GLN A 55 -4.36 0.98 3.40
N ASN A 56 -4.77 2.10 4.01
CA ASN A 56 -5.40 2.11 5.32
C ASN A 56 -6.83 1.55 5.29
N LEU A 57 -7.63 1.95 4.30
CA LEU A 57 -9.03 1.54 4.19
C LEU A 57 -9.20 0.04 3.89
N CYS A 58 -8.28 -0.56 3.12
CA CYS A 58 -8.33 -1.98 2.80
C CYS A 58 -7.60 -2.88 3.81
N ALA A 59 -7.05 -2.31 4.89
CA ALA A 59 -6.38 -3.06 5.95
C ALA A 59 -7.37 -3.82 6.83
N GLY A 60 -6.85 -4.83 7.54
CA GLY A 60 -7.60 -5.57 8.55
C GLY A 60 -8.62 -6.57 8.01
N ARG A 61 -9.23 -7.33 8.94
CA ARG A 61 -10.21 -8.40 8.63
C ARG A 61 -11.67 -7.98 8.82
N TRP A 62 -11.92 -6.77 9.19
CA TRP A 62 -13.25 -6.23 9.44
C TRP A 62 -14.05 -6.03 8.14
N THR A 63 -15.35 -5.88 8.26
CA THR A 63 -16.28 -5.90 7.12
C THR A 63 -15.98 -4.80 6.10
N TYR A 64 -15.70 -3.57 6.54
CA TYR A 64 -15.34 -2.47 5.64
C TYR A 64 -14.05 -2.73 4.86
N GLY A 65 -13.00 -3.27 5.50
CA GLY A 65 -11.76 -3.62 4.81
C GLY A 65 -11.98 -4.67 3.73
N ARG A 66 -12.80 -5.70 4.00
CA ARG A 66 -13.20 -6.69 3.00
C ARG A 66 -13.99 -6.06 1.84
N TYR A 67 -14.94 -5.18 2.16
CA TYR A 67 -15.69 -4.45 1.16
C TYR A 67 -14.76 -3.62 0.24
N ILE A 68 -13.84 -2.85 0.81
CA ILE A 68 -12.89 -2.03 0.03
C ILE A 68 -12.03 -2.90 -0.90
N ARG A 69 -11.50 -4.04 -0.43
CA ARG A 69 -10.73 -4.95 -1.27
C ARG A 69 -11.53 -5.48 -2.46
N SER A 70 -12.79 -5.84 -2.23
CA SER A 70 -13.71 -6.27 -3.29
C SER A 70 -14.06 -5.12 -4.25
N ALA A 71 -14.42 -3.96 -3.72
CA ALA A 71 -14.80 -2.78 -4.52
C ALA A 71 -13.68 -2.34 -5.46
N LEU A 72 -12.43 -2.29 -4.99
CA LEU A 72 -11.27 -1.94 -5.82
C LEU A 72 -11.03 -2.95 -6.96
N ARG A 73 -11.29 -4.24 -6.72
CA ARG A 73 -11.23 -5.25 -7.77
C ARG A 73 -12.32 -5.03 -8.82
N GLN A 74 -13.55 -4.83 -8.40
CA GLN A 74 -14.71 -4.62 -9.28
C GLN A 74 -14.56 -3.36 -10.13
N GLU A 75 -14.08 -2.28 -9.56
CA GLU A 75 -13.79 -1.02 -10.26
C GLU A 75 -12.49 -1.07 -11.10
N LYS A 76 -11.86 -2.25 -11.20
CA LYS A 76 -10.61 -2.48 -11.98
C LYS A 76 -9.49 -1.50 -11.59
N ALA A 77 -9.37 -1.21 -10.30
CA ALA A 77 -8.39 -0.26 -9.78
C ALA A 77 -7.02 -0.92 -9.47
N LEU A 78 -6.96 -2.25 -9.37
CA LEU A 78 -5.74 -2.95 -8.97
C LEU A 78 -4.58 -2.71 -9.96
N SER A 79 -4.86 -2.70 -11.28
CA SER A 79 -3.85 -2.39 -12.29
C SER A 79 -3.35 -0.96 -12.19
N ALA A 80 -4.25 0.01 -11.96
CA ALA A 80 -3.86 1.41 -11.80
C ALA A 80 -2.93 1.61 -10.59
N ILE A 81 -3.16 0.89 -9.48
CA ILE A 81 -2.25 0.93 -8.32
C ILE A 81 -0.91 0.26 -8.66
N ALA A 82 -0.92 -0.86 -9.41
CA ALA A 82 0.29 -1.53 -9.84
C ALA A 82 1.13 -0.66 -10.79
N ASP A 83 0.50 0.15 -11.63
CA ASP A 83 1.18 1.09 -12.54
C ASP A 83 1.95 2.19 -11.76
N LEU A 84 1.48 2.56 -10.57
CA LEU A 84 2.19 3.51 -9.70
C LEU A 84 3.58 3.01 -9.24
N LEU A 85 3.84 1.72 -9.32
CA LEU A 85 5.17 1.16 -9.03
C LEU A 85 6.24 1.62 -10.03
N THR A 86 5.84 2.19 -11.16
CA THR A 86 6.77 2.77 -12.16
C THR A 86 6.98 4.28 -11.98
N ASN A 87 6.38 4.88 -10.95
CA ASN A 87 6.47 6.31 -10.69
C ASN A 87 7.89 6.70 -10.24
N GLU A 88 8.32 7.89 -10.63
CA GLU A 88 9.65 8.43 -10.29
C GLU A 88 9.79 8.81 -8.81
N HIS A 89 8.68 9.06 -8.15
CA HIS A 89 8.66 9.50 -6.75
C HIS A 89 8.57 8.30 -5.82
N GLU A 90 9.60 8.10 -5.02
CA GLU A 90 9.73 7.01 -4.06
C GLU A 90 8.51 6.87 -3.15
N ARG A 91 7.97 7.98 -2.64
CA ARG A 91 6.81 7.99 -1.74
C ARG A 91 5.57 7.41 -2.38
N VAL A 92 5.37 7.66 -3.69
CA VAL A 92 4.28 7.05 -4.46
C VAL A 92 4.47 5.54 -4.58
N VAL A 93 5.70 5.11 -4.89
CA VAL A 93 6.04 3.68 -4.99
C VAL A 93 5.84 2.98 -3.66
N LYS A 94 6.29 3.58 -2.55
CA LYS A 94 6.10 3.04 -1.19
C LYS A 94 4.62 2.90 -0.85
N ALA A 95 3.82 3.94 -1.06
CA ALA A 95 2.38 3.92 -0.80
C ALA A 95 1.63 2.89 -1.66
N ALA A 96 1.96 2.81 -2.95
CA ALA A 96 1.40 1.81 -3.87
C ALA A 96 1.76 0.39 -3.44
N SER A 97 3.02 0.14 -3.03
CA SER A 97 3.45 -1.16 -2.51
C SER A 97 2.64 -1.57 -1.29
N GLY A 98 2.48 -0.66 -0.31
CA GLY A 98 1.69 -0.93 0.88
C GLY A 98 0.21 -1.20 0.59
N ALA A 99 -0.39 -0.44 -0.34
CA ALA A 99 -1.76 -0.67 -0.79
C ALA A 99 -1.92 -2.05 -1.44
N LEU A 100 -1.03 -2.42 -2.36
CA LEU A 100 -1.04 -3.74 -3.01
C LEU A 100 -0.87 -4.88 -2.01
N ARG A 101 -0.01 -4.72 -0.99
CA ARG A 101 0.16 -5.71 0.07
C ARG A 101 -1.15 -5.96 0.82
N ASN A 102 -1.84 -4.91 1.26
CA ASN A 102 -3.09 -5.04 1.98
C ASN A 102 -4.23 -5.57 1.10
N LEU A 103 -4.24 -5.20 -0.18
CA LEU A 103 -5.19 -5.72 -1.17
C LEU A 103 -4.97 -7.21 -1.45
N ALA A 104 -3.72 -7.69 -1.44
CA ALA A 104 -3.34 -9.08 -1.71
C ALA A 104 -3.74 -10.05 -0.58
N VAL A 105 -4.24 -9.58 0.55
CA VAL A 105 -4.86 -10.42 1.59
C VAL A 105 -6.09 -11.18 1.06
N ASP A 106 -6.81 -10.60 0.11
CA ASP A 106 -7.87 -11.27 -0.65
C ASP A 106 -7.25 -12.13 -1.76
N ALA A 107 -7.57 -13.43 -1.80
CA ALA A 107 -6.95 -14.39 -2.72
C ALA A 107 -7.14 -14.03 -4.20
N ARG A 108 -8.32 -13.50 -4.57
CA ARG A 108 -8.62 -13.10 -5.96
C ARG A 108 -7.85 -11.86 -6.35
N ASN A 109 -7.72 -10.89 -5.43
CA ASN A 109 -6.85 -9.73 -5.64
C ASN A 109 -5.39 -10.18 -5.78
N LYS A 110 -4.95 -11.12 -4.94
CA LYS A 110 -3.59 -11.67 -4.97
C LYS A 110 -3.23 -12.25 -6.34
N GLU A 111 -4.13 -12.98 -6.97
CA GLU A 111 -3.91 -13.50 -8.34
C GLU A 111 -3.76 -12.36 -9.36
N LEU A 112 -4.65 -11.37 -9.33
CA LEU A 112 -4.59 -10.23 -10.25
C LEU A 112 -3.34 -9.38 -10.02
N ILE A 113 -3.00 -9.09 -8.77
CA ILE A 113 -1.80 -8.35 -8.40
C ILE A 113 -0.55 -9.11 -8.84
N GLY A 114 -0.50 -10.43 -8.65
CA GLY A 114 0.62 -11.28 -9.08
C GLY A 114 0.88 -11.20 -10.58
N LYS A 115 -0.16 -11.10 -11.39
CA LYS A 115 -0.03 -10.96 -12.85
C LYS A 115 0.55 -9.60 -13.27
N HIS A 116 0.17 -8.52 -12.58
CA HIS A 116 0.47 -7.15 -13.01
C HIS A 116 1.66 -6.52 -12.28
N ALA A 117 1.82 -6.79 -10.98
CA ALA A 117 2.75 -6.04 -10.13
C ALA A 117 4.14 -6.69 -9.99
N ILE A 118 4.26 -8.02 -10.06
CA ILE A 118 5.54 -8.71 -9.81
C ILE A 118 6.70 -8.16 -10.64
N PRO A 119 6.60 -7.95 -11.96
CA PRO A 119 7.72 -7.43 -12.74
C PRO A 119 8.19 -6.05 -12.25
N ASN A 120 7.26 -5.15 -11.93
CA ASN A 120 7.58 -3.80 -11.47
C ASN A 120 8.14 -3.81 -10.03
N LEU A 121 7.62 -4.66 -9.15
CA LEU A 121 8.18 -4.86 -7.80
C LEU A 121 9.62 -5.35 -7.89
N VAL A 122 9.91 -6.35 -8.73
CA VAL A 122 11.27 -6.86 -8.96
C VAL A 122 12.18 -5.80 -9.57
N LYS A 123 11.70 -5.03 -10.55
CA LYS A 123 12.46 -3.92 -11.16
C LYS A 123 12.92 -2.91 -10.11
N ASN A 124 12.10 -2.65 -9.12
CA ASN A 124 12.37 -1.68 -8.04
C ASN A 124 13.28 -2.24 -6.93
N LEU A 125 13.60 -3.53 -6.92
CA LEU A 125 14.58 -4.07 -6.00
C LEU A 125 16.00 -3.63 -6.38
N PRO A 126 16.87 -3.38 -5.40
CA PRO A 126 18.27 -3.05 -5.65
C PRO A 126 19.03 -4.22 -6.26
N GLY A 127 20.05 -3.93 -7.05
CA GLY A 127 20.92 -4.92 -7.69
C GLY A 127 20.47 -5.36 -9.08
N GLY A 128 21.34 -6.08 -9.81
CA GLY A 128 21.15 -6.55 -11.17
C GLY A 128 21.88 -5.71 -12.21
N GLN A 129 21.97 -6.25 -13.45
CA GLN A 129 22.68 -5.61 -14.57
C GLN A 129 21.99 -4.36 -15.12
N GLN A 130 20.71 -4.23 -14.91
CA GLN A 130 20.01 -2.98 -15.19
C GLN A 130 20.22 -2.07 -14.00
N ASN A 131 20.99 -1.01 -14.19
CA ASN A 131 21.03 0.11 -13.28
C ASN A 131 19.58 0.58 -13.05
N SER A 132 18.96 0.12 -11.97
CA SER A 132 17.78 0.81 -11.48
C SER A 132 18.31 2.19 -11.11
N SER A 133 17.90 3.20 -11.85
CA SER A 133 18.28 4.59 -11.62
C SER A 133 17.81 5.11 -10.26
N TRP A 134 17.09 4.29 -9.51
CA TRP A 134 16.46 4.59 -8.24
C TRP A 134 17.16 3.85 -7.09
N ASN A 135 17.79 4.59 -6.21
CA ASN A 135 18.30 4.06 -4.94
C ASN A 135 17.27 4.37 -3.84
N PHE A 136 16.26 3.53 -3.73
CA PHE A 136 15.21 3.68 -2.72
C PHE A 136 15.76 3.52 -1.30
N SER A 137 15.12 4.20 -0.35
CA SER A 137 15.38 4.07 1.08
C SER A 137 15.12 2.64 1.59
N GLU A 138 15.72 2.30 2.72
CA GLU A 138 15.50 1.02 3.41
C GLU A 138 14.02 0.71 3.58
N ASP A 139 13.25 1.65 4.05
CA ASP A 139 11.80 1.50 4.29
C ASP A 139 11.03 1.13 3.01
N THR A 140 11.39 1.75 1.90
CA THR A 140 10.73 1.46 0.62
C THR A 140 11.12 0.08 0.09
N VAL A 141 12.39 -0.30 0.21
CA VAL A 141 12.86 -1.64 -0.17
C VAL A 141 12.17 -2.71 0.69
N ILE A 142 12.07 -2.51 2.00
CA ILE A 142 11.36 -3.42 2.91
C ILE A 142 9.87 -3.50 2.54
N SER A 143 9.22 -2.38 2.24
CA SER A 143 7.82 -2.36 1.80
C SER A 143 7.62 -3.20 0.53
N ILE A 144 8.51 -3.06 -0.45
CA ILE A 144 8.50 -3.84 -1.70
C ILE A 144 8.69 -5.34 -1.42
N LEU A 145 9.69 -5.71 -0.61
CA LEU A 145 9.98 -7.10 -0.24
C LEU A 145 8.79 -7.75 0.48
N ASN A 146 8.18 -7.05 1.43
CA ASN A 146 7.01 -7.53 2.14
C ASN A 146 5.80 -7.69 1.21
N THR A 147 5.64 -6.79 0.24
CA THR A 147 4.58 -6.89 -0.78
C THR A 147 4.79 -8.10 -1.67
N ILE A 148 6.01 -8.31 -2.16
CA ILE A 148 6.35 -9.51 -2.93
C ILE A 148 6.01 -10.77 -2.13
N ASN A 149 6.44 -10.83 -0.87
CA ASN A 149 6.17 -11.99 -0.01
C ASN A 149 4.67 -12.27 0.14
N GLU A 150 3.84 -11.24 0.37
CA GLU A 150 2.39 -11.40 0.48
C GLU A 150 1.79 -11.89 -0.83
N VAL A 151 2.23 -11.33 -1.97
CA VAL A 151 1.68 -11.67 -3.29
C VAL A 151 2.02 -13.09 -3.73
N ILE A 152 3.23 -13.58 -3.40
CA ILE A 152 3.66 -14.94 -3.77
C ILE A 152 3.21 -16.00 -2.76
N ALA A 153 2.80 -15.61 -1.54
CA ALA A 153 2.30 -16.57 -0.56
C ALA A 153 1.02 -17.24 -1.05
N GLU A 154 1.01 -18.57 -1.10
CA GLU A 154 -0.12 -19.35 -1.63
C GLU A 154 -0.52 -18.98 -3.09
N ASN A 155 0.44 -18.49 -3.88
CA ASN A 155 0.26 -18.10 -5.28
C ASN A 155 1.47 -18.55 -6.12
N LEU A 156 1.42 -19.80 -6.57
CA LEU A 156 2.48 -20.42 -7.35
C LEU A 156 2.78 -19.67 -8.65
N GLU A 157 1.77 -19.15 -9.33
CA GLU A 157 1.96 -18.43 -10.60
C GLU A 157 2.73 -17.12 -10.38
N ALA A 158 2.45 -16.38 -9.32
CA ALA A 158 3.23 -15.21 -8.95
C ALA A 158 4.67 -15.57 -8.56
N ALA A 159 4.88 -16.71 -7.88
CA ALA A 159 6.21 -17.20 -7.54
C ALA A 159 7.00 -17.62 -8.80
N LYS A 160 6.36 -18.26 -9.80
CA LYS A 160 6.95 -18.52 -11.11
C LYS A 160 7.34 -17.23 -11.81
N LYS A 161 6.44 -16.24 -11.81
CA LYS A 161 6.69 -14.93 -12.42
C LYS A 161 7.87 -14.21 -11.78
N LEU A 162 8.00 -14.27 -10.47
CA LEU A 162 9.13 -13.71 -9.73
C LEU A 162 10.46 -14.34 -10.19
N ARG A 163 10.51 -15.68 -10.35
CA ARG A 163 11.67 -16.39 -10.88
C ARG A 163 12.00 -15.95 -12.32
N GLU A 164 11.01 -15.88 -13.20
CA GLU A 164 11.17 -15.51 -14.61
C GLU A 164 11.67 -14.08 -14.82
N THR A 165 11.44 -13.19 -13.87
CA THR A 165 11.81 -11.77 -13.92
C THR A 165 13.14 -11.46 -13.22
N GLN A 166 14.00 -12.46 -13.03
CA GLN A 166 15.29 -12.33 -12.31
C GLN A 166 15.13 -11.89 -10.84
N GLY A 167 13.99 -12.18 -10.24
CA GLY A 167 13.73 -11.82 -8.85
C GLY A 167 14.62 -12.60 -7.87
N ILE A 168 14.95 -13.86 -8.20
CA ILE A 168 15.80 -14.71 -7.34
C ILE A 168 17.20 -14.10 -7.22
N GLU A 169 17.79 -13.69 -8.32
CA GLU A 169 19.12 -13.09 -8.39
C GLU A 169 19.20 -11.84 -7.51
N LYS A 170 18.23 -10.94 -7.63
CA LYS A 170 18.17 -9.72 -6.85
C LYS A 170 17.97 -9.99 -5.35
N LEU A 171 17.08 -10.93 -5.01
CA LEU A 171 16.83 -11.32 -3.62
C LEU A 171 18.07 -11.95 -2.98
N VAL A 172 18.78 -12.82 -3.69
CA VAL A 172 20.03 -13.43 -3.21
C VAL A 172 21.12 -12.36 -3.06
N LEU A 173 21.21 -11.39 -3.98
CA LEU A 173 22.14 -10.27 -3.84
C LEU A 173 21.86 -9.46 -2.58
N ILE A 174 20.61 -9.13 -2.29
CA ILE A 174 20.22 -8.43 -1.05
C ILE A 174 20.59 -9.29 0.18
N ASN A 175 20.25 -10.59 0.16
CA ASN A 175 20.49 -11.51 1.27
C ASN A 175 21.99 -11.71 1.58
N LYS A 176 22.86 -11.64 0.56
CA LYS A 176 24.31 -11.81 0.71
C LYS A 176 25.08 -10.50 0.82
N SER A 177 24.42 -9.36 0.69
CA SER A 177 25.06 -8.04 0.67
C SER A 177 25.59 -7.65 2.05
N GLY A 178 26.82 -7.15 2.10
CA GLY A 178 27.38 -6.51 3.30
C GLY A 178 26.91 -5.06 3.51
N ASN A 179 26.25 -4.47 2.50
CA ASN A 179 25.85 -3.06 2.51
C ASN A 179 24.37 -2.85 2.83
N ARG A 180 23.61 -3.94 3.01
CA ARG A 180 22.19 -3.87 3.32
C ARG A 180 21.93 -4.04 4.82
N SER A 181 20.88 -3.41 5.30
CA SER A 181 20.50 -3.53 6.70
C SER A 181 20.04 -4.96 7.04
N GLU A 182 20.12 -5.31 8.31
CA GLU A 182 19.61 -6.59 8.79
C GLU A 182 18.12 -6.78 8.45
N LYS A 183 17.32 -5.70 8.50
CA LYS A 183 15.89 -5.72 8.17
C LYS A 183 15.66 -6.07 6.70
N GLU A 184 16.42 -5.48 5.78
CA GLU A 184 16.36 -5.80 4.35
C GLU A 184 16.77 -7.24 4.08
N VAL A 185 17.87 -7.70 4.70
CA VAL A 185 18.36 -9.08 4.57
C VAL A 185 17.33 -10.09 5.06
N ARG A 186 16.69 -9.84 6.22
CA ARG A 186 15.63 -10.70 6.75
C ARG A 186 14.39 -10.71 5.85
N ALA A 187 13.98 -9.56 5.34
CA ALA A 187 12.83 -9.46 4.44
C ALA A 187 13.09 -10.20 3.11
N ALA A 188 14.28 -10.05 2.51
CA ALA A 188 14.66 -10.78 1.31
C ALA A 188 14.74 -12.30 1.54
N ALA A 189 15.33 -12.73 2.66
CA ALA A 189 15.41 -14.14 3.02
C ALA A 189 14.01 -14.75 3.22
N LEU A 190 13.06 -14.00 3.78
CA LEU A 190 11.67 -14.47 3.93
C LEU A 190 11.03 -14.76 2.57
N VAL A 191 11.20 -13.86 1.59
CA VAL A 191 10.71 -14.06 0.22
C VAL A 191 11.36 -15.31 -0.40
N LEU A 192 12.68 -15.45 -0.26
CA LEU A 192 13.43 -16.63 -0.76
C LEU A 192 12.92 -17.93 -0.13
N GLN A 193 12.67 -17.94 1.19
CA GLN A 193 12.15 -19.11 1.90
C GLN A 193 10.72 -19.46 1.42
N THR A 194 9.87 -18.47 1.18
CA THR A 194 8.53 -18.68 0.62
C THR A 194 8.62 -19.36 -0.74
N ILE A 195 9.53 -18.92 -1.62
CA ILE A 195 9.74 -19.54 -2.94
C ILE A 195 10.25 -20.97 -2.80
N TRP A 196 11.25 -21.21 -1.94
CA TRP A 196 11.77 -22.55 -1.70
C TRP A 196 10.73 -23.50 -1.11
N GLY A 197 9.70 -22.98 -0.47
CA GLY A 197 8.53 -23.72 0.01
C GLY A 197 7.77 -24.41 -1.11
N TYR A 198 7.75 -23.86 -2.32
CA TYR A 198 7.08 -24.46 -3.49
C TYR A 198 7.90 -25.64 -4.04
N LYS A 199 7.36 -26.85 -3.88
CA LYS A 199 8.02 -28.08 -4.37
C LYS A 199 8.26 -28.04 -5.88
N GLU A 200 7.34 -27.44 -6.62
CA GLU A 200 7.34 -27.31 -8.06
C GLU A 200 8.50 -26.46 -8.57
N LEU A 201 8.95 -25.49 -7.76
CA LEU A 201 10.04 -24.59 -8.14
C LEU A 201 11.43 -25.11 -7.76
N ARG A 202 11.56 -26.07 -6.85
CA ARG A 202 12.86 -26.54 -6.36
C ARG A 202 13.73 -27.12 -7.48
N LYS A 203 13.18 -28.05 -8.28
CA LYS A 203 13.93 -28.67 -9.39
C LYS A 203 14.38 -27.65 -10.44
N PRO A 204 13.52 -26.71 -10.91
CA PRO A 204 13.95 -25.63 -11.79
C PRO A 204 15.06 -24.77 -11.18
N LEU A 205 14.94 -24.37 -9.91
CA LEU A 205 15.95 -23.58 -9.22
C LEU A 205 17.28 -24.29 -9.08
N GLU A 206 17.26 -25.59 -8.73
CA GLU A 206 18.47 -26.42 -8.66
C GLU A 206 19.17 -26.57 -10.03
N LYS A 207 18.40 -26.68 -11.13
CA LYS A 207 18.93 -26.69 -12.49
C LYS A 207 19.60 -25.38 -12.89
N GLU A 208 19.12 -24.27 -12.35
CA GLU A 208 19.71 -22.93 -12.50
C GLU A 208 20.94 -22.72 -11.62
N GLY A 209 21.31 -23.72 -10.82
CA GLY A 209 22.51 -23.69 -9.96
C GLY A 209 22.25 -23.16 -8.55
N TRP A 210 20.99 -22.84 -8.20
CA TRP A 210 20.65 -22.40 -6.85
C TRP A 210 20.67 -23.55 -5.85
N LYS A 211 21.15 -23.27 -4.64
CA LYS A 211 21.19 -24.22 -3.54
C LYS A 211 20.28 -23.77 -2.41
N LYS A 212 19.78 -24.71 -1.61
CA LYS A 212 18.97 -24.41 -0.43
C LYS A 212 19.61 -23.37 0.49
N SER A 213 20.95 -23.39 0.61
CA SER A 213 21.69 -22.41 1.42
C SER A 213 21.57 -20.97 0.93
N ASP A 214 21.32 -20.75 -0.37
CA ASP A 214 21.14 -19.41 -0.92
C ASP A 214 19.81 -18.77 -0.49
N PHE A 215 18.87 -19.60 -0.05
CA PHE A 215 17.53 -19.20 0.41
C PHE A 215 17.42 -19.08 1.93
N GLN A 216 18.52 -19.26 2.65
CA GLN A 216 18.59 -19.08 4.10
C GLN A 216 19.02 -17.64 4.43
N VAL A 217 18.55 -17.13 5.58
CA VAL A 217 18.97 -15.80 6.04
C VAL A 217 20.49 -15.78 6.29
N ASN A 218 21.16 -14.76 5.73
CA ASN A 218 22.60 -14.55 5.91
C ASN A 218 22.86 -13.21 6.61
N LEU A 219 23.05 -13.24 7.92
CA LEU A 219 23.32 -12.05 8.72
C LEU A 219 24.82 -11.81 8.95
N ASN A 220 25.70 -12.67 8.47
CA ASN A 220 27.13 -12.56 8.73
C ASN A 220 27.75 -11.30 8.09
N ASN A 221 27.17 -10.83 7.00
CA ASN A 221 27.63 -9.68 6.22
C ASN A 221 26.71 -8.44 6.33
N ALA A 222 25.57 -8.56 7.03
CA ALA A 222 24.64 -7.44 7.12
C ALA A 222 25.26 -6.31 7.95
N SER A 223 25.10 -5.07 7.46
CA SER A 223 25.49 -3.88 8.21
C SER A 223 24.70 -3.83 9.52
N ARG A 224 25.39 -3.89 10.65
CA ARG A 224 24.77 -3.67 11.95
C ARG A 224 24.46 -2.19 12.08
N SER A 225 23.28 -1.77 11.70
CA SER A 225 22.78 -0.47 12.12
C SER A 225 22.57 -0.54 13.64
N GLN A 226 23.40 0.18 14.38
CA GLN A 226 23.18 0.43 15.80
C GLN A 226 21.98 1.36 15.96
N SER A 227 20.80 0.85 15.73
CA SER A 227 19.59 1.51 16.18
C SER A 227 18.83 0.53 17.05
N SER A 228 19.03 0.68 18.34
CA SER A 228 18.14 0.17 19.39
C SER A 228 16.80 0.89 19.27
N HIS A 229 16.08 0.68 18.18
CA HIS A 229 14.70 1.10 18.08
C HIS A 229 13.85 -0.17 18.03
N SER A 230 13.03 -0.29 19.03
CA SER A 230 11.86 -1.14 19.10
C SER A 230 11.28 -1.35 17.71
N TYR A 231 10.99 -2.59 17.37
CA TYR A 231 10.22 -2.94 16.18
C TYR A 231 9.00 -2.04 16.10
N ASP A 232 9.09 -1.01 15.29
CA ASP A 232 7.91 -0.26 14.86
C ASP A 232 7.28 -1.08 13.75
N ASP A 233 6.26 -1.81 14.11
CA ASP A 233 5.52 -2.76 13.26
C ASP A 233 4.58 -2.06 12.28
N SER A 234 4.84 -0.78 12.00
CA SER A 234 4.02 0.07 11.11
C SER A 234 3.96 -0.43 9.66
N THR A 235 4.81 -1.38 9.28
CA THR A 235 4.83 -1.98 7.93
C THR A 235 4.14 -3.34 7.86
N LEU A 236 3.78 -3.94 9.00
CA LEU A 236 3.02 -5.19 9.01
C LEU A 236 1.54 -4.91 8.72
N PRO A 237 0.83 -5.81 8.02
CA PRO A 237 -0.62 -5.69 7.98
C PRO A 237 -1.13 -5.72 9.42
N LEU A 238 -2.09 -4.85 9.75
CA LEU A 238 -2.81 -4.83 11.02
C LEU A 238 -3.59 -6.14 11.30
N ILE A 239 -3.13 -7.24 10.73
CA ILE A 239 -3.73 -8.56 10.84
C ILE A 239 -2.79 -9.41 11.68
N ASP A 240 -3.12 -9.58 12.94
CA ASP A 240 -2.52 -10.60 13.79
C ASP A 240 -2.93 -12.00 13.28
N ARG A 241 -1.98 -12.72 12.69
CA ARG A 241 -2.19 -14.10 12.18
C ARG A 241 -2.42 -15.11 13.30
N ASN A 242 -2.24 -14.73 14.58
CA ASN A 242 -2.26 -15.66 15.72
C ASN A 242 -3.51 -15.61 16.60
N GLN A 243 -4.52 -14.80 16.29
CA GLN A 243 -5.79 -14.91 17.01
C GLN A 243 -6.58 -16.11 16.52
N LYS A 244 -6.38 -17.25 17.18
CA LYS A 244 -7.34 -18.36 17.18
C LYS A 244 -8.70 -17.82 17.60
N SER A 245 -9.65 -17.93 16.68
CA SER A 245 -11.05 -17.62 16.90
C SER A 245 -11.63 -18.54 17.96
N ASP A 246 -11.92 -18.00 19.12
CA ASP A 246 -12.99 -18.51 19.96
C ASP A 246 -13.45 -17.36 20.87
N LYS A 247 -14.43 -16.61 20.39
CA LYS A 247 -15.53 -16.03 21.16
C LYS A 247 -16.35 -15.13 20.23
N LYS A 248 -17.65 -15.37 20.18
CA LYS A 248 -18.64 -14.48 19.57
C LYS A 248 -18.48 -13.07 20.17
N PRO A 249 -18.41 -12.02 19.38
CA PRO A 249 -18.47 -10.69 19.90
C PRO A 249 -19.92 -10.21 19.92
N ASP A 250 -20.48 -10.12 21.09
CA ASP A 250 -21.53 -9.13 21.36
C ASP A 250 -20.87 -7.78 21.56
N ARG A 251 -21.35 -6.77 20.80
CA ARG A 251 -20.98 -5.35 20.82
C ARG A 251 -19.65 -4.98 20.19
N GLU A 252 -19.77 -4.45 18.99
CA GLU A 252 -18.75 -3.69 18.29
C GLU A 252 -18.48 -2.34 18.98
N GLU A 253 -17.60 -2.32 19.98
CA GLU A 253 -16.88 -1.10 20.34
C GLU A 253 -15.53 -1.13 19.62
N ILE A 254 -15.47 -0.42 18.51
CA ILE A 254 -14.22 -0.20 17.78
C ILE A 254 -13.35 0.71 18.65
N GLN A 255 -12.32 0.16 19.27
CA GLN A 255 -11.32 0.97 19.95
C GLN A 255 -10.60 1.86 18.93
N MET A 256 -10.90 3.15 19.00
CA MET A 256 -10.26 4.23 18.21
C MET A 256 -8.74 4.35 18.44
N SER A 257 -8.18 3.64 19.41
CA SER A 257 -6.75 3.73 19.79
C SER A 257 -5.78 3.28 18.69
N ASN A 258 -6.20 2.43 17.75
CA ASN A 258 -5.32 1.93 16.68
C ASN A 258 -5.32 2.78 15.39
N MET A 259 -6.22 3.74 15.26
CA MET A 259 -6.20 4.70 14.14
C MET A 259 -5.33 5.95 14.42
N GLY A 260 -5.07 6.25 15.69
CA GLY A 260 -4.33 7.45 16.09
C GLY A 260 -2.81 7.35 15.94
N SER A 261 -2.24 6.16 15.86
CA SER A 261 -0.78 5.99 15.78
C SER A 261 -0.19 6.20 14.39
N ASN A 262 -1.01 6.11 13.34
CA ASN A 262 -0.54 6.36 11.96
C ASN A 262 -0.58 7.84 11.53
N THR A 263 -1.27 8.71 12.29
CA THR A 263 -1.29 10.16 12.00
C THR A 263 -0.05 10.88 12.49
N LYS A 264 0.70 10.34 13.44
CA LYS A 264 1.95 10.95 13.94
C LYS A 264 3.11 10.93 12.92
N SER A 265 3.04 10.12 11.90
CA SER A 265 4.08 10.07 10.83
C SER A 265 3.84 11.11 9.74
N LEU A 266 2.68 11.74 9.68
CA LEU A 266 2.35 12.78 8.69
C LEU A 266 2.75 14.20 9.14
N ASP A 267 2.86 14.44 10.46
CA ASP A 267 3.10 15.79 11.00
C ASP A 267 4.57 16.24 10.96
N ASN A 268 5.52 15.35 10.63
CA ASN A 268 6.95 15.69 10.72
C ASN A 268 7.60 16.17 9.40
N ASN A 269 6.86 16.39 8.30
CA ASN A 269 7.48 16.79 7.03
C ASN A 269 6.89 18.03 6.34
N TYR A 270 6.04 18.79 7.02
CA TYR A 270 5.66 20.12 6.54
C TYR A 270 6.22 21.20 7.47
N SER A 271 7.48 21.57 7.23
CA SER A 271 8.03 22.82 7.75
C SER A 271 7.42 23.97 6.97
N THR A 272 6.49 24.67 7.57
CA THR A 272 6.07 25.98 7.10
C THR A 272 7.16 27.00 7.44
N PRO A 273 7.47 27.97 6.55
CA PRO A 273 8.41 29.03 6.86
C PRO A 273 7.88 29.90 8.00
N ASN A 274 8.74 30.14 8.99
CA ASN A 274 8.51 31.08 10.07
C ASN A 274 8.25 32.48 9.51
N GLU A 275 7.09 33.05 9.72
CA GLU A 275 6.91 34.48 9.81
C GLU A 275 6.75 34.88 11.28
N ARG A 276 7.78 35.50 11.80
CA ARG A 276 7.71 36.30 13.03
C ARG A 276 6.94 37.58 12.74
N GLY A 277 5.95 37.90 13.55
CA GLY A 277 5.28 39.20 13.54
C GLY A 277 4.33 39.30 14.73
N ASP A 278 4.89 39.75 15.86
CA ASP A 278 4.12 40.36 16.94
C ASP A 278 3.13 41.39 16.38
N HIS A 279 1.91 41.42 16.87
CA HIS A 279 1.29 42.58 17.47
C HIS A 279 -0.12 42.32 17.97
N ASN A 280 -0.24 42.36 19.28
CA ASN A 280 -1.39 42.69 20.08
C ASN A 280 -2.12 43.94 19.57
N ARG A 281 -3.43 43.83 19.27
CA ARG A 281 -4.37 44.95 19.46
C ARG A 281 -5.81 44.45 19.35
N THR A 282 -6.47 44.40 20.50
CA THR A 282 -7.89 44.61 20.69
C THR A 282 -8.35 45.89 20.03
N LEU A 283 -9.45 45.86 19.29
CA LEU A 283 -10.42 46.94 19.24
C LEU A 283 -11.75 46.48 18.61
N ASP A 284 -12.74 46.84 19.27
CA ASP A 284 -14.21 46.78 19.11
C ASP A 284 -14.73 47.49 17.86
N ARG A 285 -15.97 47.15 17.53
CA ARG A 285 -17.06 47.97 16.95
C ARG A 285 -17.38 47.86 15.45
N SER A 286 -18.52 47.21 15.27
CA SER A 286 -19.76 47.71 14.67
C SER A 286 -19.76 48.61 13.43
N GLY A 287 -20.60 48.21 12.46
CA GLY A 287 -21.25 49.06 11.45
C GLY A 287 -20.81 48.71 10.02
N ASP A 288 -21.62 48.32 9.22
CA ASP A 288 -22.67 48.97 8.48
C ASP A 288 -23.07 48.09 7.28
N LEU A 289 -24.36 48.04 7.06
CA LEU A 289 -25.03 47.43 5.92
C LEU A 289 -24.82 48.30 4.67
N GLY A 290 -24.44 47.67 3.56
CA GLY A 290 -24.45 48.31 2.28
C GLY A 290 -24.96 47.34 1.19
N ASP A 291 -26.19 47.54 0.82
CA ASP A 291 -26.89 46.93 -0.31
C ASP A 291 -26.09 47.08 -1.62
N MET A 292 -25.96 46.00 -2.40
CA MET A 292 -25.80 46.14 -3.83
C MET A 292 -26.62 45.08 -4.57
N GLU A 293 -27.49 45.61 -5.40
CA GLU A 293 -28.45 44.94 -6.28
C GLU A 293 -27.77 44.12 -7.39
N PRO A 294 -28.53 43.16 -8.01
CA PRO A 294 -28.00 42.28 -9.03
C PRO A 294 -28.10 42.90 -10.45
N LEU A 295 -27.03 42.79 -11.23
CA LEU A 295 -27.05 43.15 -12.64
C LEU A 295 -27.72 42.04 -13.49
N LYS A 296 -28.79 42.43 -14.15
CA LYS A 296 -29.52 41.69 -15.19
C LYS A 296 -28.83 41.80 -16.56
N GLY A 297 -28.99 40.72 -17.33
CA GLY A 297 -29.10 40.77 -18.81
C GLY A 297 -27.76 40.53 -19.52
N THR A 298 -27.65 39.76 -20.58
CA THR A 298 -28.57 39.41 -21.67
C THR A 298 -27.92 38.30 -22.50
N THR A 299 -28.72 37.32 -22.89
CA THR A 299 -28.43 36.45 -24.05
C THR A 299 -28.59 37.26 -25.34
N PRO A 300 -27.93 36.90 -26.47
CA PRO A 300 -28.69 36.16 -27.45
C PRO A 300 -27.96 35.04 -28.23
N LEU A 301 -28.78 34.12 -28.71
CA LEU A 301 -28.65 33.15 -29.75
C LEU A 301 -28.02 33.68 -31.03
N MET A 302 -27.26 32.86 -31.78
CA MET A 302 -27.42 32.54 -33.21
C MET A 302 -26.48 31.38 -33.58
N LYS A 303 -27.02 30.31 -33.97
CA LYS A 303 -27.18 29.62 -35.29
C LYS A 303 -26.08 29.96 -36.32
N ILE A 304 -25.22 29.01 -36.62
CA ILE A 304 -25.20 28.24 -37.90
C ILE A 304 -24.43 26.97 -37.66
#